data_35000ff203c6d0d71b78962735181530
#
_entry.id   35000ff203c6d0d71b78962735181530
#
_cell.length_a   1.000
_cell.length_b   1.000
_cell.length_c   1.000
_cell.angle_alpha   90.00
_cell.angle_beta   90.00
_cell.angle_gamma   90.00
#
_symmetry.space_group_name_H-M   'P 1'
#
loop_
_entity.id
_entity.type
_entity.pdbx_description
1 polymer ?
#
loop_
_entity_poly.entity_id
_entity_poly.type
_entity_poly.pdbx_seq_one_letter_code
_entity_poly.pdbx_strand_id
1 'polypeptide(L)'
;MCRKCNYHLKELYVRINALFDKISARCELSYTLTTHTCRQVKPITSQSSLGEQIKYYRSIDDIKQTDLGVKLNFHRSTLNHLENRDMKLVNVELIKGIIEELNIQDKININDEYISFLLDNPCDKIIQARQKLKLSRKDFANLLGVDISSVRRWELGNHHISRKKYERLKNYL
;
A
#
# COMPACT_ATOMS: atom_id res chain seq x y z
N MET A 1 -9.16 3.35 -26.78
CA MET A 1 -8.07 3.89 -25.91
C MET A 1 -8.72 4.71 -24.81
N CYS A 2 -9.08 4.07 -23.71
CA CYS A 2 -9.60 4.78 -22.54
C CYS A 2 -8.44 4.99 -21.56
N ARG A 3 -7.69 6.07 -21.75
CA ARG A 3 -6.63 6.47 -20.85
C ARG A 3 -7.18 7.49 -19.86
N LYS A 4 -7.24 7.09 -18.56
CA LYS A 4 -7.31 7.98 -17.40
C LYS A 4 -8.54 8.89 -17.34
N CYS A 5 -9.68 8.37 -16.88
CA CYS A 5 -10.71 9.22 -16.29
C CYS A 5 -10.23 9.76 -14.95
N ASN A 6 -9.45 10.83 -14.98
CA ASN A 6 -9.14 11.61 -13.80
C ASN A 6 -10.43 12.28 -13.30
N TYR A 7 -10.68 12.30 -12.00
CA TYR A 7 -11.89 12.89 -11.40
C TYR A 7 -12.14 14.34 -11.86
N HIS A 8 -11.06 15.09 -12.13
CA HIS A 8 -11.14 16.43 -12.72
C HIS A 8 -11.67 16.46 -14.15
N LEU A 9 -11.47 15.41 -14.95
CA LEU A 9 -12.03 15.32 -16.27
C LEU A 9 -13.54 15.01 -16.26
N LYS A 10 -14.05 14.37 -15.19
CA LYS A 10 -15.48 14.14 -15.02
C LYS A 10 -16.24 15.44 -14.73
N GLU A 11 -15.71 16.32 -13.89
CA GLU A 11 -16.32 17.64 -13.68
C GLU A 11 -16.23 18.53 -14.94
N LEU A 12 -15.11 18.48 -15.66
CA LEU A 12 -14.98 19.17 -16.95
C LEU A 12 -15.95 18.57 -17.99
N TYR A 13 -16.07 17.25 -18.05
CA TYR A 13 -16.95 16.57 -18.99
C TYR A 13 -18.42 16.86 -18.72
N VAL A 14 -18.85 16.90 -17.46
CA VAL A 14 -20.21 17.28 -17.07
C VAL A 14 -20.47 18.77 -17.38
N ARG A 15 -19.50 19.66 -17.18
CA ARG A 15 -19.62 21.09 -17.54
C ARG A 15 -19.60 21.31 -19.04
N ILE A 16 -18.81 20.54 -19.79
CA ILE A 16 -18.78 20.61 -21.26
C ILE A 16 -20.07 20.07 -21.85
N ASN A 17 -20.62 18.95 -21.34
CA ASN A 17 -21.90 18.44 -21.80
C ASN A 17 -23.06 19.39 -21.47
N ALA A 18 -23.07 20.01 -20.30
CA ALA A 18 -24.07 21.04 -19.97
C ALA A 18 -23.96 22.31 -20.84
N LEU A 19 -22.77 22.60 -21.38
CA LEU A 19 -22.57 23.65 -22.40
C LEU A 19 -22.95 23.19 -23.79
N PHE A 20 -22.67 21.91 -24.16
CA PHE A 20 -23.05 21.33 -25.45
C PHE A 20 -24.58 21.16 -25.57
N ASP A 21 -25.28 20.77 -24.50
CA ASP A 21 -26.75 20.68 -24.49
C ASP A 21 -27.43 22.03 -24.72
N LYS A 22 -26.75 23.15 -24.42
CA LYS A 22 -27.22 24.51 -24.73
C LYS A 22 -26.91 24.95 -26.15
N ILE A 23 -25.99 24.31 -26.84
CA ILE A 23 -25.53 24.68 -28.20
C ILE A 23 -26.07 23.75 -29.27
N SER A 24 -26.46 22.51 -28.93
CA SER A 24 -26.77 21.45 -29.90
C SER A 24 -28.26 21.09 -29.95
N ALA A 25 -29.10 22.06 -30.31
CA ALA A 25 -30.44 21.74 -30.82
C ALA A 25 -30.45 21.26 -32.28
N ARG A 26 -29.30 21.03 -32.93
CA ARG A 26 -29.23 20.59 -34.35
C ARG A 26 -27.91 19.91 -34.70
N CYS A 27 -27.59 18.79 -34.12
CA CYS A 27 -26.68 17.84 -34.78
C CYS A 27 -26.85 16.44 -34.20
N GLU A 28 -27.55 15.58 -34.93
CA GLU A 28 -27.62 14.14 -34.66
C GLU A 28 -26.26 13.53 -35.02
N LEU A 29 -25.36 13.48 -34.05
CA LEU A 29 -24.19 12.64 -34.12
C LEU A 29 -24.44 11.43 -33.23
N SER A 30 -24.81 10.31 -33.84
CA SER A 30 -24.89 9.00 -33.21
C SER A 30 -23.49 8.55 -32.81
N TYR A 31 -23.05 8.91 -31.59
CA TYR A 31 -21.93 8.24 -30.96
C TYR A 31 -22.42 6.93 -30.36
N THR A 32 -22.05 5.80 -30.91
CA THR A 32 -22.12 4.54 -30.22
C THR A 32 -21.14 4.60 -29.07
N LEU A 33 -21.63 5.04 -27.91
CA LEU A 33 -20.96 4.88 -26.64
C LEU A 33 -20.88 3.37 -26.37
N THR A 34 -19.74 2.76 -26.74
CA THR A 34 -19.38 1.49 -26.13
C THR A 34 -19.24 1.78 -24.64
N THR A 35 -20.23 1.35 -23.87
CA THR A 35 -20.21 1.38 -22.43
C THR A 35 -19.09 0.46 -21.95
N HIS A 36 -17.85 0.92 -21.98
CA HIS A 36 -16.87 0.38 -21.09
C HIS A 36 -17.39 0.69 -19.69
N THR A 37 -17.85 -0.34 -18.99
CA THR A 37 -18.20 -0.26 -17.58
C THR A 37 -17.00 0.31 -16.85
N CYS A 38 -17.00 1.62 -16.66
CA CYS A 38 -16.00 2.30 -15.86
C CYS A 38 -16.18 1.72 -14.45
N ARG A 39 -15.32 0.80 -14.05
CA ARG A 39 -15.32 0.28 -12.68
C ARG A 39 -15.24 1.48 -11.78
N GLN A 40 -16.31 1.75 -11.04
CA GLN A 40 -16.29 2.82 -10.04
C GLN A 40 -15.25 2.43 -8.98
N VAL A 41 -14.08 3.01 -9.06
CA VAL A 41 -13.04 2.82 -8.05
C VAL A 41 -13.49 3.63 -6.85
N LYS A 42 -13.74 2.93 -5.73
CA LYS A 42 -14.15 3.58 -4.49
C LYS A 42 -13.05 4.56 -4.06
N PRO A 43 -13.37 5.85 -3.82
CA PRO A 43 -12.36 6.82 -3.42
C PRO A 43 -11.73 6.44 -2.09
N ILE A 44 -10.43 6.67 -1.95
CA ILE A 44 -9.71 6.50 -0.68
C ILE A 44 -9.96 7.69 0.24
N THR A 45 -9.99 7.39 1.54
CA THR A 45 -10.07 8.38 2.61
C THR A 45 -8.82 8.29 3.47
N SER A 46 -8.62 9.25 4.39
CA SER A 46 -7.52 9.21 5.35
C SER A 46 -7.52 7.98 6.26
N GLN A 47 -8.66 7.28 6.37
CA GLN A 47 -8.82 6.06 7.18
C GLN A 47 -8.74 4.78 6.35
N SER A 48 -8.58 4.87 5.02
CA SER A 48 -8.48 3.69 4.17
C SER A 48 -7.25 2.84 4.55
N SER A 49 -7.46 1.54 4.64
CA SER A 49 -6.37 0.59 4.91
C SER A 49 -5.33 0.61 3.81
N LEU A 50 -4.11 0.17 4.11
CA LEU A 50 -3.04 0.08 3.12
C LEU A 50 -3.45 -0.76 1.90
N GLY A 51 -4.17 -1.87 2.11
CA GLY A 51 -4.67 -2.72 1.03
C GLY A 51 -5.68 -2.01 0.12
N GLU A 52 -6.60 -1.22 0.70
CA GLU A 52 -7.56 -0.41 -0.07
C GLU A 52 -6.87 0.68 -0.87
N GLN A 53 -5.85 1.32 -0.31
CA GLN A 53 -5.06 2.33 -1.01
C GLN A 53 -4.30 1.71 -2.21
N ILE A 54 -3.62 0.58 -2.01
CA ILE A 54 -2.94 -0.17 -3.07
C ILE A 54 -3.93 -0.55 -4.18
N LYS A 55 -5.09 -1.11 -3.82
CA LYS A 55 -6.15 -1.48 -4.76
C LYS A 55 -6.64 -0.27 -5.57
N TYR A 56 -6.81 0.87 -4.91
CA TYR A 56 -7.23 2.12 -5.53
C TYR A 56 -6.23 2.58 -6.59
N TYR A 57 -4.94 2.75 -6.23
CA TYR A 57 -3.92 3.23 -7.16
C TYR A 57 -3.69 2.26 -8.32
N ARG A 58 -3.63 0.95 -8.04
CA ARG A 58 -3.55 -0.07 -9.10
C ARG A 58 -4.72 0.02 -10.08
N SER A 59 -5.93 0.27 -9.56
CA SER A 59 -7.14 0.36 -10.40
C SER A 59 -7.19 1.64 -11.22
N ILE A 60 -6.62 2.75 -10.72
CA ILE A 60 -6.49 3.99 -11.48
C ILE A 60 -5.57 3.81 -12.68
N ASP A 61 -4.46 3.11 -12.49
CA ASP A 61 -3.48 2.83 -13.54
C ASP A 61 -3.91 1.66 -14.47
N ASP A 62 -5.12 1.11 -14.26
CA ASP A 62 -5.70 -0.02 -15.01
C ASP A 62 -4.80 -1.29 -15.02
N ILE A 63 -3.99 -1.46 -13.98
CA ILE A 63 -3.10 -2.60 -13.81
C ILE A 63 -3.89 -3.77 -13.21
N LYS A 64 -3.84 -4.96 -13.83
CA LYS A 64 -4.47 -6.17 -13.28
C LYS A 64 -3.61 -6.75 -12.14
N GLN A 65 -4.27 -7.41 -11.18
CA GLN A 65 -3.54 -8.14 -10.11
C GLN A 65 -2.58 -9.21 -10.68
N THR A 66 -2.95 -9.83 -11.80
CA THR A 66 -2.08 -10.81 -12.47
C THR A 66 -0.79 -10.18 -12.98
N ASP A 67 -0.92 -9.03 -13.64
CA ASP A 67 0.20 -8.36 -14.29
C ASP A 67 1.17 -7.79 -13.23
N LEU A 68 0.63 -7.20 -12.17
CA LEU A 68 1.42 -6.74 -11.03
C LEU A 68 2.09 -7.91 -10.30
N GLY A 69 1.38 -9.04 -10.15
CA GLY A 69 1.94 -10.26 -9.56
C GLY A 69 3.12 -10.80 -10.35
N VAL A 70 3.00 -10.87 -11.68
CA VAL A 70 4.10 -11.30 -12.57
C VAL A 70 5.31 -10.36 -12.44
N LYS A 71 5.09 -9.05 -12.50
CA LYS A 71 6.17 -8.06 -12.38
C LYS A 71 6.94 -8.17 -11.06
N LEU A 72 6.24 -8.40 -9.97
CA LEU A 72 6.82 -8.48 -8.63
C LEU A 72 7.19 -9.92 -8.21
N ASN A 73 7.01 -10.89 -9.10
CA ASN A 73 7.25 -12.31 -8.83
C ASN A 73 6.44 -12.85 -7.63
N PHE A 74 5.17 -12.40 -7.50
CA PHE A 74 4.25 -12.88 -6.48
C PHE A 74 2.98 -13.45 -7.10
N HIS A 75 2.40 -14.45 -6.44
CA HIS A 75 1.15 -15.03 -6.91
C HIS A 75 -0.02 -14.04 -6.73
N ARG A 76 -0.96 -14.02 -7.70
CA ARG A 76 -2.15 -13.17 -7.67
C ARG A 76 -2.93 -13.26 -6.35
N SER A 77 -3.01 -14.48 -5.75
CA SER A 77 -3.71 -14.65 -4.48
C SER A 77 -3.10 -13.85 -3.33
N THR A 78 -1.76 -13.68 -3.31
CA THR A 78 -1.07 -12.87 -2.31
C THR A 78 -1.47 -11.40 -2.41
N LEU A 79 -1.54 -10.86 -3.64
CA LEU A 79 -2.05 -9.52 -3.89
C LEU A 79 -3.52 -9.38 -3.51
N ASN A 80 -4.35 -10.37 -3.85
CA ASN A 80 -5.76 -10.36 -3.49
C ASN A 80 -5.96 -10.37 -1.96
N HIS A 81 -5.13 -11.12 -1.23
CA HIS A 81 -5.15 -11.10 0.24
C HIS A 81 -4.72 -9.76 0.81
N LEU A 82 -3.69 -9.13 0.24
CA LEU A 82 -3.21 -7.82 0.62
C LEU A 82 -4.30 -6.73 0.43
N GLU A 83 -5.00 -6.76 -0.71
CA GLU A 83 -5.98 -5.74 -1.08
C GLU A 83 -7.34 -5.87 -0.36
N ASN A 84 -7.71 -7.08 0.09
CA ASN A 84 -9.09 -7.34 0.54
C ASN A 84 -9.19 -7.91 1.96
N ARG A 85 -8.07 -8.13 2.67
CA ARG A 85 -8.08 -8.72 4.01
C ARG A 85 -7.17 -7.96 4.96
N ASP A 86 -7.48 -8.05 6.24
CA ASP A 86 -6.59 -7.58 7.29
C ASP A 86 -5.26 -8.33 7.23
N MET A 87 -4.18 -7.59 7.15
CA MET A 87 -2.83 -8.12 6.98
C MET A 87 -2.33 -8.75 8.29
N LYS A 88 -2.68 -10.00 8.53
CA LYS A 88 -2.11 -10.77 9.63
C LYS A 88 -0.64 -11.12 9.38
N LEU A 89 -0.29 -11.37 8.14
CA LEU A 89 1.09 -11.62 7.68
C LEU A 89 1.50 -10.51 6.72
N VAL A 90 2.43 -9.69 7.17
CA VAL A 90 2.97 -8.57 6.37
C VAL A 90 4.12 -9.08 5.52
N ASN A 91 3.97 -9.06 4.21
CA ASN A 91 5.08 -9.29 3.29
C ASN A 91 5.67 -7.91 2.92
N VAL A 92 6.78 -7.57 3.56
CA VAL A 92 7.43 -6.25 3.43
C VAL A 92 7.96 -6.04 2.02
N GLU A 93 8.57 -7.07 1.43
CA GLU A 93 9.14 -7.02 0.08
C GLU A 93 8.04 -6.75 -0.96
N LEU A 94 6.91 -7.44 -0.82
CA LEU A 94 5.76 -7.21 -1.70
C LEU A 94 5.23 -5.77 -1.58
N ILE A 95 5.08 -5.26 -0.36
CA ILE A 95 4.57 -3.90 -0.15
C ILE A 95 5.55 -2.87 -0.74
N LYS A 96 6.84 -3.00 -0.49
CA LYS A 96 7.87 -2.13 -1.06
C LYS A 96 7.83 -2.17 -2.58
N GLY A 97 7.83 -3.36 -3.17
CA GLY A 97 7.77 -3.53 -4.63
C GLY A 97 6.50 -2.93 -5.24
N ILE A 98 5.34 -3.05 -4.58
CA ILE A 98 4.09 -2.42 -5.05
C ILE A 98 4.18 -0.89 -5.00
N ILE A 99 4.69 -0.34 -3.91
CA ILE A 99 4.82 1.11 -3.73
C ILE A 99 5.74 1.69 -4.82
N GLU A 100 6.85 1.02 -5.11
CA GLU A 100 7.80 1.39 -6.16
C GLU A 100 7.18 1.26 -7.56
N GLU A 101 6.57 0.11 -7.87
CA GLU A 101 5.99 -0.17 -9.20
C GLU A 101 4.85 0.78 -9.55
N LEU A 102 4.02 1.14 -8.57
CA LEU A 102 2.91 2.08 -8.75
C LEU A 102 3.32 3.54 -8.58
N ASN A 103 4.57 3.82 -8.18
CA ASN A 103 5.09 5.15 -7.90
C ASN A 103 4.17 5.97 -6.97
N ILE A 104 3.85 5.38 -5.81
CA ILE A 104 2.90 5.93 -4.84
C ILE A 104 3.54 6.30 -3.48
N GLN A 105 4.86 6.40 -3.40
CA GLN A 105 5.60 6.67 -2.15
C GLN A 105 5.05 7.89 -1.42
N ASP A 106 4.80 8.97 -2.16
CA ASP A 106 4.33 10.26 -1.61
C ASP A 106 2.81 10.35 -1.47
N LYS A 107 2.08 9.34 -1.94
CA LYS A 107 0.60 9.34 -2.02
C LYS A 107 -0.05 8.39 -1.03
N ILE A 108 0.72 7.42 -0.54
CA ILE A 108 0.23 6.37 0.34
C ILE A 108 0.33 6.79 1.80
N ASN A 109 -0.73 6.58 2.56
CA ASN A 109 -0.74 6.85 3.99
C ASN A 109 -0.71 5.53 4.76
N ILE A 110 0.36 5.31 5.52
CA ILE A 110 0.54 4.10 6.32
C ILE A 110 0.16 4.41 7.76
N ASN A 111 -1.13 4.21 8.08
CA ASN A 111 -1.68 4.46 9.41
C ASN A 111 -1.28 3.39 10.45
N ASP A 112 -0.73 2.27 10.02
CA ASP A 112 -0.31 1.18 10.89
C ASP A 112 1.16 1.36 11.31
N GLU A 113 1.39 1.71 12.57
CA GLU A 113 2.73 1.94 13.14
C GLU A 113 3.68 0.75 12.94
N TYR A 114 3.16 -0.47 13.04
CA TYR A 114 3.97 -1.67 12.84
C TYR A 114 4.40 -1.83 11.38
N ILE A 115 3.52 -1.56 10.43
CA ILE A 115 3.86 -1.62 9.00
C ILE A 115 4.84 -0.49 8.66
N SER A 116 4.59 0.72 9.15
CA SER A 116 5.51 1.85 8.99
C SER A 116 6.90 1.52 9.52
N PHE A 117 6.98 0.92 10.72
CA PHE A 117 8.24 0.47 11.29
C PHE A 117 8.96 -0.56 10.41
N LEU A 118 8.23 -1.55 9.86
CA LEU A 118 8.83 -2.58 9.01
C LEU A 118 9.34 -2.03 7.67
N LEU A 119 8.72 -0.99 7.15
CA LEU A 119 9.12 -0.37 5.88
C LEU A 119 10.32 0.58 6.04
N ASP A 120 10.53 1.12 7.24
CA ASP A 120 11.56 2.12 7.52
C ASP A 120 12.70 1.53 8.38
N ASN A 121 13.57 0.76 7.73
CA ASN A 121 14.82 0.21 8.29
C ASN A 121 14.68 -0.38 9.72
N PRO A 122 13.87 -1.42 9.92
CA PRO A 122 13.61 -1.98 11.24
C PRO A 122 14.87 -2.50 11.95
N CYS A 123 15.88 -2.95 11.19
CA CYS A 123 17.13 -3.47 11.74
C CYS A 123 17.89 -2.39 12.49
N ASP A 124 18.10 -1.24 11.86
CA ASP A 124 18.82 -0.11 12.45
C ASP A 124 18.11 0.43 13.68
N LYS A 125 16.77 0.52 13.61
CA LYS A 125 15.96 0.96 14.76
C LYS A 125 16.07 0.01 15.96
N ILE A 126 16.10 -1.31 15.72
CA ILE A 126 16.31 -2.31 16.78
C ILE A 126 17.70 -2.18 17.39
N ILE A 127 18.72 -2.02 16.57
CA ILE A 127 20.11 -1.81 17.03
C ILE A 127 20.20 -0.53 17.87
N GLN A 128 19.65 0.57 17.37
CA GLN A 128 19.65 1.87 18.06
C GLN A 128 18.93 1.80 19.40
N ALA A 129 17.75 1.16 19.45
CA ALA A 129 17.00 0.97 20.70
C ALA A 129 17.83 0.21 21.75
N ARG A 130 18.48 -0.88 21.36
CA ARG A 130 19.35 -1.64 22.26
C ARG A 130 20.56 -0.82 22.72
N GLN A 131 21.21 -0.09 21.81
CA GLN A 131 22.39 0.74 22.13
C GLN A 131 22.03 1.91 23.05
N LYS A 132 20.87 2.57 22.81
CA LYS A 132 20.33 3.64 23.66
C LYS A 132 20.13 3.17 25.11
N LEU A 133 19.70 1.92 25.29
CA LEU A 133 19.53 1.28 26.59
C LEU A 133 20.86 0.74 27.16
N LYS A 134 21.97 0.79 26.42
CA LYS A 134 23.28 0.23 26.77
C LYS A 134 23.23 -1.26 27.13
N LEU A 135 22.32 -2.03 26.50
CA LEU A 135 22.11 -3.44 26.77
C LEU A 135 22.92 -4.34 25.82
N SER A 136 23.38 -5.49 26.36
CA SER A 136 23.86 -6.59 25.52
C SER A 136 22.67 -7.21 24.75
N ARG A 137 22.95 -7.98 23.66
CA ARG A 137 21.89 -8.72 22.97
C ARG A 137 21.13 -9.69 23.87
N LYS A 138 21.82 -10.27 24.85
CA LYS A 138 21.26 -11.20 25.83
C LYS A 138 20.26 -10.47 26.74
N ASP A 139 20.65 -9.35 27.29
CA ASP A 139 19.81 -8.57 28.20
C ASP A 139 18.62 -7.96 27.47
N PHE A 140 18.84 -7.49 26.24
CA PHE A 140 17.75 -6.98 25.39
C PHE A 140 16.75 -8.09 25.00
N ALA A 141 17.24 -9.28 24.72
CA ALA A 141 16.37 -10.45 24.47
C ALA A 141 15.53 -10.79 25.71
N ASN A 142 16.13 -10.79 26.91
CA ASN A 142 15.44 -11.00 28.17
C ASN A 142 14.35 -9.93 28.38
N LEU A 143 14.68 -8.65 28.15
CA LEU A 143 13.74 -7.52 28.26
C LEU A 143 12.51 -7.69 27.36
N LEU A 144 12.70 -8.15 26.12
CA LEU A 144 11.63 -8.39 25.17
C LEU A 144 10.93 -9.74 25.35
N GLY A 145 11.46 -10.62 26.22
CA GLY A 145 10.96 -11.98 26.41
C GLY A 145 11.06 -12.83 25.15
N VAL A 146 12.27 -12.82 24.53
CA VAL A 146 12.60 -13.58 23.33
C VAL A 146 13.96 -14.26 23.48
N ASP A 147 14.28 -15.19 22.57
CA ASP A 147 15.59 -15.78 22.50
C ASP A 147 16.60 -14.81 21.86
N ILE A 148 17.88 -14.90 22.30
CA ILE A 148 18.96 -14.08 21.77
C ILE A 148 19.15 -14.24 20.26
N SER A 149 18.88 -15.43 19.73
CA SER A 149 18.95 -15.71 18.31
C SER A 149 17.90 -14.91 17.52
N SER A 150 16.74 -14.63 18.11
CA SER A 150 15.70 -13.78 17.51
C SER A 150 16.19 -12.34 17.37
N VAL A 151 16.77 -11.78 18.42
CA VAL A 151 17.35 -10.41 18.36
C VAL A 151 18.44 -10.34 17.30
N ARG A 152 19.35 -11.33 17.25
CA ARG A 152 20.40 -11.39 16.23
C ARG A 152 19.82 -11.43 14.81
N ARG A 153 18.77 -12.23 14.57
CA ARG A 153 18.12 -12.34 13.25
C ARG A 153 17.45 -11.04 12.84
N TRP A 154 16.84 -10.32 13.78
CA TRP A 154 16.21 -9.02 13.54
C TRP A 154 17.25 -7.95 13.21
N GLU A 155 18.37 -7.87 13.97
CA GLU A 155 19.46 -6.93 13.71
C GLU A 155 20.17 -7.19 12.37
N LEU A 156 20.21 -8.46 11.92
CA LEU A 156 20.79 -8.84 10.63
C LEU A 156 19.80 -8.76 9.45
N GLY A 157 18.54 -8.46 9.71
CA GLY A 157 17.51 -8.41 8.66
C GLY A 157 17.05 -9.78 8.15
N ASN A 158 17.51 -10.89 8.74
CA ASN A 158 17.15 -12.24 8.30
C ASN A 158 15.69 -12.60 8.59
N HIS A 159 15.08 -11.95 9.58
CA HIS A 159 13.67 -12.11 9.93
C HIS A 159 13.10 -10.79 10.46
N HIS A 160 11.84 -10.55 10.15
CA HIS A 160 11.10 -9.44 10.72
C HIS A 160 10.59 -9.78 12.12
N ILE A 161 10.53 -8.79 12.99
CA ILE A 161 9.89 -8.90 14.29
C ILE A 161 8.39 -9.10 14.11
N SER A 162 7.75 -9.96 14.90
CA SER A 162 6.30 -10.12 14.85
C SER A 162 5.59 -8.94 15.52
N ARG A 163 4.34 -8.65 15.12
CA ARG A 163 3.52 -7.57 15.68
C ARG A 163 3.45 -7.64 17.21
N LYS A 164 3.22 -8.85 17.78
CA LYS A 164 3.18 -9.05 19.23
C LYS A 164 4.47 -8.65 19.95
N LYS A 165 5.63 -8.84 19.31
CA LYS A 165 6.93 -8.46 19.88
C LYS A 165 7.25 -6.99 19.62
N TYR A 166 6.79 -6.46 18.50
CA TYR A 166 6.87 -5.03 18.21
C TYR A 166 6.15 -4.19 19.27
N GLU A 167 4.96 -4.62 19.74
CA GLU A 167 4.25 -3.92 20.79
C GLU A 167 5.04 -3.79 22.12
N ARG A 168 5.97 -4.70 22.36
CA ARG A 168 6.91 -4.58 23.50
C ARG A 168 8.10 -3.68 23.14
N LEU A 169 8.59 -3.80 21.92
CA LEU A 169 9.75 -3.03 21.44
C LEU A 169 9.44 -1.53 21.34
N LYS A 170 8.24 -1.16 20.89
CA LYS A 170 7.88 0.24 20.63
C LYS A 170 8.04 1.17 21.82
N ASN A 171 7.98 0.63 23.05
CA ASN A 171 8.20 1.40 24.27
C ASN A 171 9.67 1.84 24.46
N TYR A 172 10.57 1.31 23.63
CA TYR A 172 12.02 1.57 23.70
C TYR A 172 12.60 2.21 22.44
N LEU A 173 11.77 2.43 21.42
CA LEU A 173 12.12 3.17 20.18
C LEU A 173 12.02 4.69 20.41
#